data_3c3b955cc3f09743d36347e4b9225429
#
_entry.id   3c3b955cc3f09743d36347e4b9225429
#
_cell.length_a   1.000
_cell.length_b   1.000
_cell.length_c   1.000
_cell.angle_alpha   90.00
_cell.angle_beta   90.00
_cell.angle_gamma   90.00
#
_symmetry.space_group_name_H-M   'P 1'
#
loop_
_entity.id
_entity.type
_entity.pdbx_description
1 polymer ?
#
loop_
_entity_poly.entity_id
_entity_poly.type
_entity_poly.pdbx_seq_one_letter_code
_entity_poly.pdbx_strand_id
1 'polypeptide(L)'
;GYYKDKFLKLGGSIYNIIDVSYPKHRDFFKRGYEKQKLIKELGIHTDKPILLYYPTWDEYSSIKEFADRIGELRNDFFVVTKPHHCTFRLKSKKNDLKKLYDVSDMVLDGNYDFAKTTILADLAICDSKSASSTEIPFLNPDIKMVMILVNTIREDYDYPLDNIYCVVEEPHNLIDNVKKVMINDKWKNNRNEIIKYTYSGDVEEGLNRGLRIILDIIK
;
A
#
# COMPACT_ATOMS: atom_id res chain seq x y z
N GLY A 1 4.02 11.80 -16.05
CA GLY A 1 3.42 11.47 -14.77
C GLY A 1 4.06 12.23 -13.61
N TYR A 2 3.55 12.06 -12.41
CA TYR A 2 3.89 12.79 -11.19
C TYR A 2 5.41 13.01 -10.96
N TYR A 3 6.21 11.97 -10.99
CA TYR A 3 7.66 12.07 -10.72
C TYR A 3 8.40 12.90 -11.79
N LYS A 4 7.97 12.80 -13.04
CA LYS A 4 8.50 13.63 -14.14
C LYS A 4 8.25 15.10 -13.87
N ASP A 5 7.01 15.46 -13.53
CA ASP A 5 6.62 16.84 -13.29
C ASP A 5 7.29 17.42 -12.05
N LYS A 6 7.44 16.61 -11.00
CA LYS A 6 8.20 16.98 -9.80
C LYS A 6 9.68 17.25 -10.11
N PHE A 7 10.33 16.38 -10.91
CA PHE A 7 11.72 16.56 -11.32
C PHE A 7 11.91 17.85 -12.15
N LEU A 8 10.99 18.13 -13.07
CA LEU A 8 11.03 19.36 -13.88
C LEU A 8 10.87 20.63 -13.01
N LYS A 9 9.97 20.60 -12.03
CA LYS A 9 9.80 21.69 -11.05
C LYS A 9 11.06 21.95 -10.22
N LEU A 10 11.88 20.93 -9.99
CA LEU A 10 13.16 21.04 -9.30
C LEU A 10 14.32 21.45 -10.22
N GLY A 11 14.05 21.89 -11.44
CA GLY A 11 15.06 22.34 -12.40
C GLY A 11 15.70 21.24 -13.24
N GLY A 12 15.13 20.04 -13.24
CA GLY A 12 15.59 18.94 -14.09
C GLY A 12 15.28 19.17 -15.57
N SER A 13 16.08 18.54 -16.46
CA SER A 13 15.88 18.62 -17.92
C SER A 13 15.01 17.49 -18.43
N ILE A 14 14.04 17.80 -19.30
CA ILE A 14 13.17 16.80 -19.93
C ILE A 14 13.97 15.80 -20.79
N TYR A 15 15.12 16.22 -21.33
CA TYR A 15 15.95 15.36 -22.17
C TYR A 15 16.60 14.19 -21.44
N ASN A 16 16.62 14.24 -20.10
CA ASN A 16 17.20 13.21 -19.25
C ASN A 16 16.14 12.34 -18.57
N ILE A 17 14.84 12.49 -18.94
CA ILE A 17 13.74 11.75 -18.35
C ILE A 17 13.17 10.75 -19.33
N ILE A 18 13.22 9.48 -18.95
CA ILE A 18 12.63 8.38 -19.67
C ILE A 18 11.50 7.79 -18.83
N ASP A 19 10.32 7.72 -19.38
CA ASP A 19 9.19 7.05 -18.72
C ASP A 19 9.28 5.54 -19.03
N VAL A 20 9.60 4.77 -17.99
CA VAL A 20 9.73 3.31 -18.06
C VAL A 20 8.59 2.59 -17.32
N SER A 21 7.55 3.32 -16.92
CA SER A 21 6.47 2.80 -16.08
C SER A 21 6.97 2.24 -14.73
N TYR A 22 6.26 1.30 -14.11
CA TYR A 22 6.61 0.74 -12.81
C TYR A 22 6.87 -0.77 -12.87
N PRO A 23 8.11 -1.18 -13.16
CA PRO A 23 8.45 -2.59 -13.46
C PRO A 23 8.35 -3.54 -12.28
N LYS A 24 8.33 -3.05 -11.04
CA LYS A 24 8.28 -3.84 -9.80
C LYS A 24 7.18 -4.92 -9.80
N HIS A 25 6.04 -4.61 -10.42
CA HIS A 25 4.87 -5.49 -10.43
C HIS A 25 4.58 -6.12 -11.80
N ARG A 26 5.59 -6.21 -12.67
CA ARG A 26 5.46 -6.79 -14.02
C ARG A 26 4.83 -8.18 -14.01
N ASP A 27 5.31 -9.05 -13.13
CA ASP A 27 4.82 -10.44 -13.07
C ASP A 27 3.36 -10.53 -12.64
N PHE A 28 2.90 -9.61 -11.79
CA PHE A 28 1.49 -9.48 -11.44
C PHE A 28 0.62 -9.18 -12.66
N PHE A 29 1.00 -8.17 -13.46
CA PHE A 29 0.25 -7.80 -14.66
C PHE A 29 0.27 -8.85 -15.75
N LYS A 30 1.31 -9.70 -15.79
CA LYS A 30 1.40 -10.82 -16.75
C LYS A 30 0.58 -12.03 -16.34
N ARG A 31 0.59 -12.39 -15.07
CA ARG A 31 0.04 -13.66 -14.57
C ARG A 31 -1.33 -13.49 -13.93
N GLY A 32 -1.56 -12.34 -13.30
CA GLY A 32 -2.69 -12.13 -12.42
C GLY A 32 -2.64 -13.01 -11.16
N TYR A 33 -3.45 -12.67 -10.18
CA TYR A 33 -3.68 -13.50 -9.00
C TYR A 33 -5.19 -13.59 -8.72
N GLU A 34 -5.63 -14.74 -8.29
CA GLU A 34 -7.03 -14.97 -7.93
C GLU A 34 -7.17 -15.04 -6.40
N LYS A 35 -8.00 -14.18 -5.83
CA LYS A 35 -8.23 -14.08 -4.38
C LYS A 35 -8.54 -15.44 -3.75
N GLN A 36 -9.43 -16.23 -4.36
CA GLN A 36 -9.84 -17.52 -3.81
C GLN A 36 -8.70 -18.55 -3.78
N LYS A 37 -7.79 -18.51 -4.75
CA LYS A 37 -6.60 -19.36 -4.74
C LYS A 37 -5.63 -18.95 -3.62
N LEU A 38 -5.47 -17.65 -3.39
CA LEU A 38 -4.62 -17.13 -2.31
C LEU A 38 -5.18 -17.46 -0.93
N ILE A 39 -6.50 -17.35 -0.74
CA ILE A 39 -7.18 -17.77 0.49
C ILE A 39 -6.88 -19.24 0.79
N LYS A 40 -6.99 -20.11 -0.21
CA LYS A 40 -6.70 -21.55 -0.06
C LYS A 40 -5.20 -21.81 0.17
N GLU A 41 -4.31 -21.11 -0.56
CA GLU A 41 -2.84 -21.21 -0.42
C GLU A 41 -2.39 -20.89 1.01
N LEU A 42 -3.01 -19.86 1.61
CA LEU A 42 -2.69 -19.42 2.97
C LEU A 42 -3.44 -20.16 4.08
N GLY A 43 -4.35 -21.08 3.73
CA GLY A 43 -5.15 -21.81 4.72
C GLY A 43 -6.11 -20.92 5.50
N ILE A 44 -6.60 -19.85 4.88
CA ILE A 44 -7.55 -18.92 5.52
C ILE A 44 -8.95 -19.54 5.48
N HIS A 45 -9.56 -19.70 6.65
CA HIS A 45 -10.92 -20.23 6.81
C HIS A 45 -11.76 -19.19 7.54
N THR A 46 -12.43 -18.33 6.79
CA THR A 46 -13.25 -17.26 7.36
C THR A 46 -14.34 -16.81 6.38
N ASP A 47 -15.50 -16.44 6.92
CA ASP A 47 -16.56 -15.74 6.18
C ASP A 47 -16.47 -14.21 6.34
N LYS A 48 -15.53 -13.73 7.18
CA LYS A 48 -15.29 -12.30 7.38
C LYS A 48 -14.54 -11.71 6.19
N PRO A 49 -14.79 -10.43 5.86
CA PRO A 49 -13.94 -9.72 4.93
C PRO A 49 -12.50 -9.64 5.45
N ILE A 50 -11.54 -9.66 4.53
CA ILE A 50 -10.11 -9.65 4.88
C ILE A 50 -9.63 -8.20 4.94
N LEU A 51 -9.15 -7.80 6.11
CA LEU A 51 -8.47 -6.54 6.34
C LEU A 51 -6.96 -6.75 6.26
N LEU A 52 -6.29 -5.99 5.41
CA LEU A 52 -4.85 -5.98 5.31
C LEU A 52 -4.28 -4.76 6.04
N TYR A 53 -3.49 -5.01 7.09
CA TYR A 53 -2.74 -3.96 7.78
C TYR A 53 -1.29 -3.93 7.30
N TYR A 54 -0.86 -2.77 6.81
CA TYR A 54 0.46 -2.52 6.21
C TYR A 54 1.23 -1.44 6.97
N PRO A 55 1.73 -1.72 8.20
CA PRO A 55 2.52 -0.75 8.93
C PRO A 55 3.93 -0.61 8.33
N THR A 56 4.48 0.61 8.37
CA THR A 56 5.90 0.84 8.16
C THR A 56 6.71 0.44 9.41
N TRP A 57 8.00 0.75 9.49
CA TRP A 57 8.91 0.23 10.52
C TRP A 57 9.64 1.30 11.33
N ASP A 58 9.66 2.54 10.84
CA ASP A 58 10.37 3.68 11.37
C ASP A 58 9.53 4.53 12.36
N GLU A 59 9.86 5.79 12.51
CA GLU A 59 9.12 6.75 13.34
C GLU A 59 7.72 7.09 12.79
N TYR A 60 7.43 6.76 11.55
CA TYR A 60 6.12 6.94 10.91
C TYR A 60 5.22 5.71 11.08
N SER A 61 5.66 4.70 11.83
CA SER A 61 4.92 3.47 12.04
C SER A 61 3.76 3.64 13.01
N SER A 62 2.58 3.22 12.58
CA SER A 62 1.36 3.24 13.40
C SER A 62 1.28 2.12 14.45
N ILE A 63 2.22 1.16 14.48
CA ILE A 63 2.13 -0.04 15.34
C ILE A 63 1.96 0.35 16.81
N LYS A 64 2.76 1.30 17.29
CA LYS A 64 2.79 1.67 18.71
C LYS A 64 1.44 2.20 19.19
N GLU A 65 0.79 3.02 18.39
CA GLU A 65 -0.41 3.77 18.77
C GLU A 65 -1.70 3.08 18.34
N PHE A 66 -1.69 2.43 17.16
CA PHE A 66 -2.91 1.94 16.53
C PHE A 66 -3.10 0.42 16.63
N ALA A 67 -2.08 -0.37 16.98
CA ALA A 67 -2.19 -1.83 16.92
C ALA A 67 -3.36 -2.38 17.75
N ASP A 68 -3.62 -1.84 18.94
CA ASP A 68 -4.73 -2.29 19.77
C ASP A 68 -6.08 -2.07 19.08
N ARG A 69 -6.25 -0.93 18.39
CA ARG A 69 -7.45 -0.65 17.58
C ARG A 69 -7.55 -1.52 16.33
N ILE A 70 -6.41 -1.89 15.73
CA ILE A 70 -6.39 -2.91 14.67
C ILE A 70 -6.89 -4.25 15.22
N GLY A 71 -6.47 -4.63 16.44
CA GLY A 71 -6.93 -5.85 17.10
C GLY A 71 -8.45 -5.88 17.34
N GLU A 72 -9.06 -4.76 17.69
CA GLU A 72 -10.52 -4.66 17.89
C GLU A 72 -11.29 -4.93 16.57
N LEU A 73 -10.70 -4.62 15.41
CA LEU A 73 -11.30 -4.89 14.10
C LEU A 73 -11.44 -6.39 13.78
N ARG A 74 -10.77 -7.29 14.52
CA ARG A 74 -10.94 -8.75 14.41
C ARG A 74 -12.37 -9.21 14.71
N ASN A 75 -13.17 -8.40 15.38
CA ASN A 75 -14.59 -8.71 15.57
C ASN A 75 -15.35 -8.76 14.22
N ASP A 76 -15.01 -7.88 13.28
CA ASP A 76 -15.71 -7.68 12.02
C ASP A 76 -14.93 -8.19 10.80
N PHE A 77 -13.60 -8.36 10.92
CA PHE A 77 -12.67 -8.72 9.85
C PHE A 77 -11.78 -9.89 10.23
N PHE A 78 -11.26 -10.58 9.23
CA PHE A 78 -10.06 -11.41 9.37
C PHE A 78 -8.83 -10.51 9.11
N VAL A 79 -8.08 -10.22 10.15
CA VAL A 79 -6.96 -9.27 10.11
C VAL A 79 -5.68 -9.98 9.67
N VAL A 80 -5.21 -9.63 8.49
CA VAL A 80 -3.91 -10.05 7.96
C VAL A 80 -2.95 -8.88 8.06
N THR A 81 -1.84 -9.06 8.74
CA THR A 81 -0.79 -8.04 8.81
C THR A 81 0.41 -8.45 7.99
N LYS A 82 0.90 -7.54 7.16
CA LYS A 82 2.18 -7.69 6.47
C LYS A 82 3.14 -6.58 6.91
N PRO A 83 4.00 -6.85 7.91
CA PRO A 83 4.97 -5.88 8.38
C PRO A 83 6.03 -5.60 7.32
N HIS A 84 6.67 -4.46 7.41
CA HIS A 84 7.87 -4.18 6.65
C HIS A 84 8.98 -5.18 7.02
N HIS A 85 9.84 -5.58 6.08
CA HIS A 85 10.90 -6.57 6.33
C HIS A 85 11.87 -6.14 7.45
N CYS A 86 12.07 -4.84 7.66
CA CYS A 86 12.88 -4.32 8.76
C CYS A 86 12.30 -4.65 10.14
N THR A 87 10.98 -4.80 10.27
CA THR A 87 10.33 -5.21 11.53
C THR A 87 10.78 -6.60 11.97
N PHE A 88 11.07 -7.50 11.03
CA PHE A 88 11.61 -8.84 11.32
C PHE A 88 13.12 -8.84 11.59
N ARG A 89 13.88 -7.98 10.89
CA ARG A 89 15.36 -8.02 10.92
C ARG A 89 15.96 -7.26 12.09
N LEU A 90 15.31 -6.18 12.53
CA LEU A 90 15.86 -5.29 13.54
C LEU A 90 15.51 -5.78 14.96
N LYS A 91 16.55 -6.00 15.79
CA LYS A 91 16.36 -6.41 17.19
C LYS A 91 15.52 -5.43 17.99
N SER A 92 15.61 -4.13 17.69
CA SER A 92 14.82 -3.05 18.32
C SER A 92 13.32 -3.14 18.02
N LYS A 93 12.92 -3.91 17.00
CA LYS A 93 11.53 -4.06 16.55
C LYS A 93 10.84 -5.35 17.05
N LYS A 94 11.49 -6.12 17.93
CA LYS A 94 10.90 -7.35 18.47
C LYS A 94 9.57 -7.13 19.18
N ASN A 95 9.44 -6.04 19.93
CA ASN A 95 8.19 -5.71 20.63
C ASN A 95 7.08 -5.32 19.64
N ASP A 96 7.43 -4.57 18.59
CA ASP A 96 6.49 -4.22 17.53
C ASP A 96 5.99 -5.49 16.83
N LEU A 97 6.90 -6.40 16.48
CA LEU A 97 6.55 -7.68 15.85
C LEU A 97 5.65 -8.54 16.75
N LYS A 98 5.99 -8.65 18.05
CA LYS A 98 5.16 -9.37 19.01
C LYS A 98 3.75 -8.78 19.06
N LYS A 99 3.64 -7.44 19.18
CA LYS A 99 2.36 -6.74 19.21
C LYS A 99 1.52 -7.04 17.95
N LEU A 100 2.16 -7.13 16.77
CA LEU A 100 1.45 -7.48 15.53
C LEU A 100 0.91 -8.92 15.56
N TYR A 101 1.64 -9.89 16.13
CA TYR A 101 1.11 -11.25 16.33
C TYR A 101 -0.07 -11.28 17.30
N ASP A 102 -0.06 -10.44 18.33
CA ASP A 102 -1.13 -10.41 19.35
C ASP A 102 -2.45 -9.84 18.77
N VAL A 103 -2.37 -8.90 17.82
CA VAL A 103 -3.53 -8.16 17.29
C VAL A 103 -4.02 -8.64 15.91
N SER A 104 -3.34 -9.60 15.28
CA SER A 104 -3.70 -10.10 13.94
C SER A 104 -4.16 -11.55 13.99
N ASP A 105 -5.01 -11.96 13.05
CA ASP A 105 -5.34 -13.37 12.83
C ASP A 105 -4.22 -14.09 12.05
N MET A 106 -3.51 -13.32 11.21
CA MET A 106 -2.35 -13.80 10.45
C MET A 106 -1.31 -12.71 10.28
N VAL A 107 -0.04 -13.05 10.51
CA VAL A 107 1.11 -12.18 10.21
C VAL A 107 1.92 -12.84 9.10
N LEU A 108 2.00 -12.18 7.95
CA LEU A 108 2.76 -12.65 6.80
C LEU A 108 4.23 -12.29 6.95
N ASP A 109 5.10 -13.11 6.40
CA ASP A 109 6.53 -12.82 6.33
C ASP A 109 6.79 -11.51 5.57
N GLY A 110 7.80 -10.75 5.99
CA GLY A 110 8.14 -9.47 5.39
C GLY A 110 8.52 -9.55 3.89
N ASN A 111 8.95 -10.72 3.41
CA ASN A 111 9.28 -10.97 2.00
C ASN A 111 8.11 -11.60 1.21
N TYR A 112 6.96 -11.88 1.85
CA TYR A 112 5.79 -12.39 1.11
C TYR A 112 5.40 -11.41 0.00
N ASP A 113 4.94 -11.95 -1.13
CA ASP A 113 4.63 -11.15 -2.32
C ASP A 113 3.59 -10.07 -2.03
N PHE A 114 3.97 -8.82 -2.29
CA PHE A 114 3.15 -7.64 -2.03
C PHE A 114 1.86 -7.63 -2.87
N ALA A 115 1.96 -8.01 -4.14
CA ALA A 115 0.80 -8.02 -5.03
C ALA A 115 -0.22 -9.10 -4.60
N LYS A 116 0.25 -10.28 -4.18
CA LYS A 116 -0.61 -11.32 -3.62
C LYS A 116 -1.38 -10.83 -2.40
N THR A 117 -0.71 -10.13 -1.46
CA THR A 117 -1.40 -9.60 -0.28
C THR A 117 -2.43 -8.54 -0.62
N THR A 118 -2.15 -7.69 -1.61
CA THR A 118 -3.07 -6.65 -2.07
C THR A 118 -4.34 -7.25 -2.68
N ILE A 119 -4.21 -8.32 -3.49
CA ILE A 119 -5.36 -9.00 -4.11
C ILE A 119 -6.18 -9.80 -3.08
N LEU A 120 -5.55 -10.24 -2.00
CA LEU A 120 -6.23 -10.96 -0.92
C LEU A 120 -7.25 -10.07 -0.18
N ALA A 121 -7.00 -8.77 -0.06
CA ALA A 121 -7.69 -7.87 0.83
C ALA A 121 -9.00 -7.29 0.25
N ASP A 122 -9.97 -7.05 1.14
CA ASP A 122 -11.19 -6.26 0.89
C ASP A 122 -11.03 -4.81 1.34
N LEU A 123 -10.21 -4.60 2.38
CA LEU A 123 -9.84 -3.30 2.93
C LEU A 123 -8.34 -3.30 3.23
N ALA A 124 -7.66 -2.21 2.94
CA ALA A 124 -6.29 -1.98 3.36
C ALA A 124 -6.19 -0.79 4.31
N ILE A 125 -5.38 -0.96 5.36
CA ILE A 125 -4.94 0.11 6.25
C ILE A 125 -3.43 0.23 6.12
N CYS A 126 -2.93 1.41 5.79
CA CYS A 126 -1.49 1.65 5.63
C CYS A 126 -1.06 2.98 6.25
N ASP A 127 0.21 3.07 6.59
CA ASP A 127 0.82 4.30 7.05
C ASP A 127 1.07 5.26 5.89
N SER A 128 0.92 6.54 6.13
CA SER A 128 0.98 7.59 5.12
C SER A 128 2.34 7.71 4.42
N LYS A 129 3.45 7.48 5.14
CA LYS A 129 4.81 7.50 4.56
C LYS A 129 5.25 6.16 3.96
N SER A 130 4.32 5.22 3.77
CA SER A 130 4.61 3.94 3.11
C SER A 130 4.32 4.02 1.61
N ALA A 131 5.21 3.45 0.78
CA ALA A 131 4.94 3.26 -0.65
C ALA A 131 3.68 2.44 -0.92
N SER A 132 3.25 1.61 0.04
CA SER A 132 2.01 0.84 -0.04
C SER A 132 0.77 1.73 -0.24
N SER A 133 0.80 2.98 0.24
CA SER A 133 -0.31 3.93 0.04
C SER A 133 -0.68 4.13 -1.43
N THR A 134 0.29 4.12 -2.33
CA THR A 134 0.08 4.27 -3.77
C THR A 134 0.16 2.94 -4.54
N GLU A 135 0.97 2.00 -4.09
CA GLU A 135 1.12 0.70 -4.76
C GLU A 135 -0.13 -0.18 -4.60
N ILE A 136 -0.81 -0.15 -3.45
CA ILE A 136 -2.03 -0.93 -3.23
C ILE A 136 -3.12 -0.56 -4.23
N PRO A 137 -3.54 0.70 -4.38
CA PRO A 137 -4.58 1.05 -5.33
C PRO A 137 -4.12 0.96 -6.79
N PHE A 138 -2.81 0.97 -7.06
CA PHE A 138 -2.27 0.68 -8.40
C PHE A 138 -2.51 -0.78 -8.80
N LEU A 139 -2.34 -1.72 -7.86
CA LEU A 139 -2.54 -3.15 -8.11
C LEU A 139 -4.01 -3.58 -8.02
N ASN A 140 -4.78 -2.92 -7.16
CA ASN A 140 -6.20 -3.19 -6.95
C ASN A 140 -6.97 -1.87 -6.85
N PRO A 141 -7.43 -1.31 -7.98
CA PRO A 141 -8.17 -0.05 -8.01
C PRO A 141 -9.50 -0.07 -7.26
N ASP A 142 -10.02 -1.24 -6.99
CA ASP A 142 -11.30 -1.44 -6.30
C ASP A 142 -11.18 -1.56 -4.78
N ILE A 143 -9.95 -1.66 -4.26
CA ILE A 143 -9.72 -1.84 -2.84
C ILE A 143 -10.16 -0.62 -2.04
N LYS A 144 -10.82 -0.86 -0.93
CA LYS A 144 -11.13 0.16 0.07
C LYS A 144 -9.90 0.48 0.89
N MET A 145 -9.68 1.76 1.24
CA MET A 145 -8.46 2.15 1.93
C MET A 145 -8.71 3.16 3.05
N VAL A 146 -7.98 2.93 4.15
CA VAL A 146 -7.79 3.89 5.24
C VAL A 146 -6.30 4.17 5.37
N MET A 147 -5.94 5.44 5.51
CA MET A 147 -4.56 5.88 5.71
C MET A 147 -4.38 6.38 7.13
N ILE A 148 -3.36 5.88 7.83
CA ILE A 148 -2.98 6.37 9.15
C ILE A 148 -1.86 7.39 9.00
N LEU A 149 -2.03 8.54 9.64
CA LEU A 149 -1.07 9.64 9.65
C LEU A 149 -0.36 9.68 11.01
N VAL A 150 0.90 9.27 11.05
CA VAL A 150 1.75 9.28 12.25
C VAL A 150 2.99 10.12 11.99
N ASN A 151 3.33 11.00 12.92
CA ASN A 151 4.50 11.89 12.85
C ASN A 151 4.65 12.62 11.49
N THR A 152 3.54 12.95 10.86
CA THR A 152 3.51 13.56 9.53
C THR A 152 2.40 14.58 9.50
N ILE A 153 2.62 15.70 8.84
CA ILE A 153 1.60 16.72 8.60
C ILE A 153 1.08 16.60 7.16
N ARG A 154 -0.13 17.10 6.91
CA ARG A 154 -0.80 17.01 5.60
C ARG A 154 -0.08 17.79 4.52
N GLU A 155 0.59 18.87 4.90
CA GLU A 155 1.37 19.75 4.05
C GLU A 155 2.63 19.10 3.46
N ASP A 156 3.05 17.98 4.01
CA ASP A 156 4.17 17.18 3.46
C ASP A 156 3.82 16.50 2.12
N TYR A 157 2.56 16.55 1.71
CA TYR A 157 2.10 15.89 0.49
C TYR A 157 1.81 16.89 -0.62
N ASP A 158 2.23 16.59 -1.81
CA ASP A 158 2.00 17.41 -3.01
C ASP A 158 0.53 17.39 -3.49
N TYR A 159 -0.35 16.65 -2.80
CA TYR A 159 -1.78 16.52 -3.09
C TYR A 159 -2.59 16.44 -1.79
N PRO A 160 -3.85 16.91 -1.83
CA PRO A 160 -4.70 16.92 -0.64
C PRO A 160 -5.12 15.48 -0.25
N LEU A 161 -4.51 14.93 0.80
CA LEU A 161 -4.75 13.55 1.27
C LEU A 161 -6.23 13.26 1.51
N ASP A 162 -6.97 14.22 2.10
CA ASP A 162 -8.39 14.06 2.42
C ASP A 162 -9.30 13.91 1.20
N ASN A 163 -8.80 14.27 0.01
CA ASN A 163 -9.55 14.10 -1.23
C ASN A 163 -9.40 12.69 -1.82
N ILE A 164 -8.38 11.94 -1.40
CA ILE A 164 -8.01 10.64 -1.99
C ILE A 164 -7.99 9.50 -1.00
N TYR A 165 -7.95 9.78 0.31
CA TYR A 165 -7.98 8.77 1.37
C TYR A 165 -8.90 9.18 2.51
N CYS A 166 -9.44 8.17 3.20
CA CYS A 166 -9.93 8.33 4.55
C CYS A 166 -8.73 8.39 5.48
N VAL A 167 -8.36 9.58 5.93
CA VAL A 167 -7.19 9.81 6.79
C VAL A 167 -7.61 9.73 8.26
N VAL A 168 -6.81 8.99 9.06
CA VAL A 168 -7.00 8.83 10.50
C VAL A 168 -5.72 9.22 11.22
N GLU A 169 -5.81 10.18 12.12
CA GLU A 169 -4.71 10.68 12.95
C GLU A 169 -4.79 10.14 14.37
N GLU A 170 -6.00 9.95 14.88
CA GLU A 170 -6.24 9.54 16.24
C GLU A 170 -6.75 8.09 16.33
N PRO A 171 -6.15 7.22 17.14
CA PRO A 171 -6.52 5.81 17.23
C PRO A 171 -8.00 5.57 17.53
N HIS A 172 -8.63 6.42 18.36
CA HIS A 172 -10.03 6.26 18.74
C HIS A 172 -11.00 6.44 17.55
N ASN A 173 -10.57 7.10 16.49
CA ASN A 173 -11.37 7.31 15.27
C ASN A 173 -11.27 6.17 14.24
N LEU A 174 -10.35 5.22 14.43
CA LEU A 174 -10.05 4.21 13.40
C LEU A 174 -11.27 3.36 13.05
N ILE A 175 -11.93 2.80 14.04
CA ILE A 175 -13.03 1.84 13.83
C ILE A 175 -14.20 2.49 13.09
N ASP A 176 -14.58 3.69 13.48
CA ASP A 176 -15.69 4.41 12.84
C ASP A 176 -15.35 4.79 11.39
N ASN A 177 -14.10 5.18 11.12
CA ASN A 177 -13.67 5.49 9.76
C ASN A 177 -13.56 4.24 8.90
N VAL A 178 -13.12 3.11 9.43
CA VAL A 178 -13.17 1.81 8.74
C VAL A 178 -14.61 1.46 8.36
N LYS A 179 -15.56 1.55 9.27
CA LYS A 179 -16.99 1.30 9.00
C LYS A 179 -17.54 2.22 7.91
N LYS A 180 -17.22 3.52 7.95
CA LYS A 180 -17.62 4.48 6.92
C LYS A 180 -17.10 4.10 5.53
N VAL A 181 -15.82 3.75 5.43
CA VAL A 181 -15.19 3.33 4.16
C VAL A 181 -15.80 2.02 3.65
N MET A 182 -16.12 1.08 4.54
CA MET A 182 -16.75 -0.17 4.16
C MET A 182 -18.14 0.03 3.55
N ILE A 183 -18.89 1.00 4.06
CA ILE A 183 -20.23 1.35 3.52
C ILE A 183 -20.08 2.11 2.20
N ASN A 184 -19.24 3.13 2.18
CA ASN A 184 -19.05 4.01 1.01
C ASN A 184 -17.63 4.59 0.95
N ASP A 185 -16.82 4.08 0.02
CA ASP A 185 -15.49 4.65 -0.28
C ASP A 185 -15.61 5.81 -1.29
N LYS A 186 -16.01 6.97 -0.79
CA LYS A 186 -16.16 8.19 -1.60
C LYS A 186 -14.85 8.69 -2.22
N TRP A 187 -13.70 8.24 -1.72
CA TRP A 187 -12.37 8.64 -2.18
C TRP A 187 -11.86 7.85 -3.39
N LYS A 188 -12.47 6.70 -3.68
CA LYS A 188 -12.01 5.73 -4.70
C LYS A 188 -11.72 6.38 -6.06
N ASN A 189 -12.63 7.20 -6.57
CA ASN A 189 -12.48 7.79 -7.91
C ASN A 189 -11.29 8.74 -7.98
N ASN A 190 -11.19 9.68 -7.03
CA ASN A 190 -10.08 10.64 -6.98
C ASN A 190 -8.74 9.90 -6.76
N ARG A 191 -8.73 8.89 -5.89
CA ARG A 191 -7.57 8.04 -5.66
C ARG A 191 -7.10 7.37 -6.95
N ASN A 192 -8.01 6.78 -7.72
CA ASN A 192 -7.68 6.11 -8.96
C ASN A 192 -7.15 7.08 -10.03
N GLU A 193 -7.64 8.31 -10.10
CA GLU A 193 -7.10 9.33 -11.00
C GLU A 193 -5.67 9.71 -10.65
N ILE A 194 -5.38 9.96 -9.37
CA ILE A 194 -4.02 10.25 -8.89
C ILE A 194 -3.08 9.08 -9.14
N ILE A 195 -3.53 7.85 -8.92
CA ILE A 195 -2.74 6.65 -9.17
C ILE A 195 -2.42 6.47 -10.66
N LYS A 196 -3.38 6.67 -11.54
CA LYS A 196 -3.15 6.66 -13.01
C LYS A 196 -2.13 7.73 -13.43
N TYR A 197 -2.19 8.91 -12.83
CA TYR A 197 -1.21 9.96 -13.07
C TYR A 197 0.19 9.60 -12.54
N THR A 198 0.26 8.96 -11.36
CA THR A 198 1.52 8.57 -10.71
C THR A 198 2.22 7.44 -11.47
N TYR A 199 1.48 6.42 -11.86
CA TYR A 199 1.97 5.21 -12.55
C TYR A 199 1.51 5.19 -14.00
N SER A 200 1.84 6.25 -14.75
CA SER A 200 1.43 6.40 -16.14
C SER A 200 2.05 5.36 -17.06
N GLY A 201 1.27 4.86 -18.03
CA GLY A 201 1.71 3.97 -19.08
C GLY A 201 1.57 2.47 -18.79
N ASP A 202 1.66 1.68 -19.84
CA ASP A 202 1.70 0.22 -19.77
C ASP A 202 3.05 -0.27 -19.27
N VAL A 203 3.04 -1.22 -18.31
CA VAL A 203 4.26 -1.72 -17.66
C VAL A 203 5.18 -2.44 -18.64
N GLU A 204 4.64 -3.24 -19.53
CA GLU A 204 5.44 -3.99 -20.51
C GLU A 204 6.02 -3.08 -21.59
N GLU A 205 5.22 -2.14 -22.09
CA GLU A 205 5.68 -1.14 -23.05
C GLU A 205 6.78 -0.24 -22.46
N GLY A 206 6.59 0.24 -21.21
CA GLY A 206 7.57 1.04 -20.50
C GLY A 206 8.90 0.31 -20.30
N LEU A 207 8.86 -0.96 -19.91
CA LEU A 207 10.04 -1.81 -19.77
C LEU A 207 10.78 -1.99 -21.09
N ASN A 208 10.06 -2.32 -22.17
CA ASN A 208 10.66 -2.51 -23.49
C ASN A 208 11.31 -1.22 -24.01
N ARG A 209 10.71 -0.06 -23.72
CA ARG A 209 11.30 1.25 -24.04
C ARG A 209 12.59 1.47 -23.27
N GLY A 210 12.58 1.24 -21.95
CA GLY A 210 13.77 1.35 -21.10
C GLY A 210 14.92 0.45 -21.56
N LEU A 211 14.63 -0.81 -21.88
CA LEU A 211 15.61 -1.77 -22.39
C LEU A 211 16.23 -1.32 -23.71
N ARG A 212 15.44 -0.83 -24.67
CA ARG A 212 15.96 -0.31 -25.95
C ARG A 212 16.95 0.82 -25.73
N ILE A 213 16.61 1.77 -24.89
CA ILE A 213 17.46 2.93 -24.60
C ILE A 213 18.77 2.50 -23.92
N ILE A 214 18.73 1.58 -22.95
CA ILE A 214 19.93 1.04 -22.32
C ILE A 214 20.83 0.35 -23.36
N LEU A 215 20.25 -0.46 -24.25
CA LEU A 215 21.00 -1.14 -25.30
C LEU A 215 21.62 -0.18 -26.32
N ASP A 216 20.98 0.96 -26.59
CA ASP A 216 21.50 1.98 -27.51
C ASP A 216 22.65 2.81 -26.87
N ILE A 217 22.65 2.97 -25.52
CA ILE A 217 23.72 3.64 -24.78
C ILE A 217 24.98 2.75 -24.68
N ILE A 218 24.82 1.43 -24.65
CA ILE A 218 25.92 0.46 -24.48
C ILE A 218 26.63 0.15 -25.80
N LYS A 219 26.02 0.44 -26.94
CA LYS A 219 26.63 0.30 -28.28
C LYS A 219 27.58 1.46 -28.57
#